data_99f49bb64e48a220ec1ed91ddb073c31
#
_entry.id   99f49bb64e48a220ec1ed91ddb073c31
#
_cell.length_a   1.000
_cell.length_b   1.000
_cell.length_c   1.000
_cell.angle_alpha   90.00
_cell.angle_beta   90.00
_cell.angle_gamma   90.00
#
_symmetry.space_group_name_H-M   'P 1'
#
loop_
_entity.id
_entity.type
_entity.pdbx_description
1 polymer ?
#
loop_
_entity_poly.entity_id
_entity_poly.type
_entity_poly.pdbx_seq_one_letter_code
_entity_poly.pdbx_strand_id
1 'polypeptide(L)'
;PDKDGKDESKLAGDYLTAALRKNFDDLKKNHISDYQHYFNRVNLSLAASTYSDIPLDERLKRYTEGAKDPALEVLYFQFGRYLLISSSRPGGIPANLQGIWNHHVRPPWSSNFTTNINAEMNYWMVETANLSELHTPLLDLIQRLAITGKETTQNFYHAPGWTVHHNTDIWATTNPMSGSPSWANWPLGGAWLCQHLWEH
;
A
#
# COMPACT_ATOMS: atom_id res chain seq x y z
N PRO A 1 16.01 20.64 0.60
CA PRO A 1 16.73 19.40 0.28
C PRO A 1 17.46 18.95 1.54
N ASP A 2 17.20 17.73 1.91
CA ASP A 2 17.84 17.08 3.02
C ASP A 2 19.35 17.03 2.76
N LYS A 3 20.18 17.31 3.77
CA LYS A 3 21.64 17.23 3.65
C LYS A 3 22.12 15.84 3.28
N ASP A 4 21.28 14.82 3.56
CA ASP A 4 21.53 13.41 3.29
C ASP A 4 20.79 12.90 2.03
N GLY A 5 20.20 13.81 1.25
CA GLY A 5 19.51 13.49 0.00
C GLY A 5 20.42 12.80 -0.98
N LYS A 6 19.96 11.66 -1.52
CA LYS A 6 20.66 10.95 -2.59
C LYS A 6 20.42 11.66 -3.92
N ASP A 7 21.41 11.64 -4.81
CA ASP A 7 21.25 12.08 -6.20
C ASP A 7 20.33 11.08 -6.93
N GLU A 8 19.07 11.49 -7.11
CA GLU A 8 18.03 10.67 -7.72
C GLU A 8 18.35 10.34 -9.18
N SER A 9 18.96 11.27 -9.91
CA SER A 9 19.33 11.07 -11.32
C SER A 9 20.43 10.01 -11.45
N LYS A 10 21.41 10.07 -10.56
CA LYS A 10 22.47 9.08 -10.51
C LYS A 10 21.93 7.70 -10.14
N LEU A 11 21.07 7.62 -9.12
CA LEU A 11 20.46 6.35 -8.71
C LEU A 11 19.61 5.73 -9.84
N ALA A 12 18.78 6.51 -10.49
CA ALA A 12 17.97 6.06 -11.62
C ALA A 12 18.87 5.57 -12.79
N GLY A 13 19.94 6.31 -13.08
CA GLY A 13 20.92 5.93 -14.10
C GLY A 13 21.66 4.63 -13.77
N ASP A 14 22.03 4.43 -12.51
CA ASP A 14 22.70 3.21 -12.04
C ASP A 14 21.76 1.98 -12.16
N TYR A 15 20.50 2.12 -11.76
CA TYR A 15 19.48 1.05 -11.92
C TYR A 15 19.22 0.73 -13.39
N LEU A 16 19.05 1.75 -14.24
CA LEU A 16 18.87 1.55 -15.68
C LEU A 16 20.08 0.82 -16.30
N THR A 17 21.28 1.27 -15.98
CA THR A 17 22.52 0.65 -16.47
C THR A 17 22.64 -0.81 -16.03
N ALA A 18 22.30 -1.12 -14.79
CA ALA A 18 22.29 -2.49 -14.28
C ALA A 18 21.25 -3.37 -14.99
N ALA A 19 20.06 -2.82 -15.29
CA ALA A 19 19.02 -3.52 -16.03
C ALA A 19 19.43 -3.79 -17.48
N LEU A 20 20.01 -2.81 -18.16
CA LEU A 20 20.46 -2.93 -19.57
C LEU A 20 21.57 -3.95 -19.78
N ARG A 21 22.28 -4.36 -18.74
CA ARG A 21 23.30 -5.44 -18.80
C ARG A 21 22.67 -6.83 -18.84
N LYS A 22 21.37 -6.96 -18.60
CA LYS A 22 20.65 -8.24 -18.59
C LYS A 22 19.82 -8.37 -19.87
N ASN A 23 19.72 -9.59 -20.40
CA ASN A 23 18.77 -9.86 -21.46
C ASN A 23 17.33 -9.96 -20.91
N PHE A 24 16.35 -9.95 -21.80
CA PHE A 24 14.93 -9.98 -21.41
C PHE A 24 14.55 -11.25 -20.63
N ASP A 25 15.09 -12.40 -21.02
CA ASP A 25 14.73 -13.67 -20.36
C ASP A 25 15.26 -13.73 -18.93
N ASP A 26 16.44 -13.20 -18.68
CA ASP A 26 16.98 -13.06 -17.32
C ASP A 26 16.18 -12.08 -16.48
N LEU A 27 15.76 -10.94 -17.05
CA LEU A 27 14.91 -9.97 -16.35
C LEU A 27 13.55 -10.60 -15.99
N LYS A 28 12.93 -11.29 -16.95
CA LYS A 28 11.67 -12.00 -16.76
C LYS A 28 11.77 -13.11 -15.72
N LYS A 29 12.85 -13.92 -15.79
CA LYS A 29 13.10 -15.00 -14.81
C LYS A 29 13.27 -14.45 -13.41
N ASN A 30 14.04 -13.37 -13.25
CA ASN A 30 14.26 -12.74 -11.96
C ASN A 30 12.96 -12.15 -11.40
N HIS A 31 12.17 -11.47 -12.22
CA HIS A 31 10.88 -10.92 -11.85
C HIS A 31 9.89 -12.01 -11.37
N ILE A 32 9.80 -13.11 -12.13
CA ILE A 32 8.93 -14.24 -11.75
C ILE A 32 9.40 -14.87 -10.44
N SER A 33 10.70 -15.09 -10.28
CA SER A 33 11.26 -15.68 -9.06
C SER A 33 11.03 -14.80 -7.83
N ASP A 34 11.25 -13.49 -7.95
CA ASP A 34 10.98 -12.53 -6.87
C ASP A 34 9.51 -12.50 -6.49
N TYR A 35 8.62 -12.43 -7.47
CA TYR A 35 7.18 -12.43 -7.22
C TYR A 35 6.71 -13.74 -6.56
N GLN A 36 7.14 -14.88 -7.07
CA GLN A 36 6.77 -16.20 -6.57
C GLN A 36 7.30 -16.45 -5.15
N HIS A 37 8.40 -15.83 -4.75
CA HIS A 37 8.92 -15.89 -3.39
C HIS A 37 7.86 -15.50 -2.34
N TYR A 38 7.05 -14.49 -2.66
CA TYR A 38 5.94 -14.05 -1.79
C TYR A 38 4.63 -14.76 -2.12
N PHE A 39 4.30 -14.86 -3.41
CA PHE A 39 2.99 -15.33 -3.85
C PHE A 39 2.73 -16.78 -3.48
N ASN A 40 3.74 -17.64 -3.62
CA ASN A 40 3.60 -19.08 -3.37
C ASN A 40 3.52 -19.47 -1.88
N ARG A 41 3.65 -18.50 -0.96
CA ARG A 41 3.56 -18.76 0.48
C ARG A 41 2.16 -19.13 0.97
N VAL A 42 1.14 -18.72 0.23
CA VAL A 42 -0.26 -18.98 0.58
C VAL A 42 -1.03 -19.45 -0.65
N ASN A 43 -1.72 -20.57 -0.49
CA ASN A 43 -2.66 -21.09 -1.46
C ASN A 43 -4.04 -21.20 -0.80
N LEU A 44 -5.05 -20.57 -1.41
CA LEU A 44 -6.45 -20.70 -1.05
C LEU A 44 -7.14 -21.60 -2.07
N SER A 45 -7.79 -22.65 -1.60
CA SER A 45 -8.60 -23.53 -2.44
C SER A 45 -10.01 -23.61 -1.89
N LEU A 46 -10.98 -23.31 -2.73
CA LEU A 46 -12.40 -23.49 -2.47
C LEU A 46 -12.99 -24.47 -3.48
N ALA A 47 -14.30 -24.70 -3.42
CA ALA A 47 -14.96 -25.57 -4.36
C ALA A 47 -14.73 -25.14 -5.83
N ALA A 48 -14.77 -26.10 -6.75
CA ALA A 48 -14.65 -25.81 -8.17
C ALA A 48 -15.80 -24.89 -8.66
N SER A 49 -15.49 -24.02 -9.62
CA SER A 49 -16.48 -23.18 -10.27
C SER A 49 -16.85 -23.76 -11.64
N THR A 50 -18.13 -23.67 -12.01
CA THR A 50 -18.61 -24.00 -13.35
C THR A 50 -18.37 -22.88 -14.35
N TYR A 51 -17.82 -21.75 -13.89
CA TYR A 51 -17.67 -20.52 -14.70
C TYR A 51 -16.21 -20.23 -15.08
N SER A 52 -15.28 -21.16 -14.89
CA SER A 52 -13.84 -20.94 -15.11
C SER A 52 -13.49 -20.52 -16.55
N ASP A 53 -14.26 -20.97 -17.53
CA ASP A 53 -14.04 -20.69 -18.96
C ASP A 53 -14.76 -19.43 -19.46
N ILE A 54 -15.46 -18.73 -18.58
CA ILE A 54 -16.19 -17.50 -18.91
C ILE A 54 -15.29 -16.28 -18.63
N PRO A 55 -15.31 -15.24 -19.49
CA PRO A 55 -14.58 -13.99 -19.26
C PRO A 55 -14.91 -13.35 -17.91
N LEU A 56 -13.93 -12.68 -17.30
CA LEU A 56 -14.02 -12.19 -15.93
C LEU A 56 -15.16 -11.18 -15.72
N ASP A 57 -15.39 -10.29 -16.67
CA ASP A 57 -16.48 -9.32 -16.65
C ASP A 57 -17.86 -9.99 -16.60
N GLU A 58 -18.05 -11.04 -17.38
CA GLU A 58 -19.29 -11.82 -17.36
C GLU A 58 -19.45 -12.62 -16.05
N ARG A 59 -18.34 -13.15 -15.49
CA ARG A 59 -18.35 -13.80 -14.16
C ARG A 59 -18.77 -12.83 -13.06
N LEU A 60 -18.19 -11.62 -13.06
CA LEU A 60 -18.53 -10.57 -12.11
C LEU A 60 -20.02 -10.17 -12.20
N LYS A 61 -20.55 -10.04 -13.41
CA LYS A 61 -21.98 -9.75 -13.61
C LYS A 61 -22.86 -10.86 -13.03
N ARG A 62 -22.59 -12.12 -13.35
CA ARG A 62 -23.34 -13.26 -12.79
C ARG A 62 -23.24 -13.34 -11.28
N TYR A 63 -22.07 -13.06 -10.72
CA TYR A 63 -21.85 -13.04 -9.27
C TYR A 63 -22.71 -11.96 -8.59
N THR A 64 -22.80 -10.75 -9.17
CA THR A 64 -23.70 -9.69 -8.69
C THR A 64 -25.18 -10.06 -8.78
N GLU A 65 -25.56 -10.92 -9.72
CA GLU A 65 -26.91 -11.47 -9.90
C GLU A 65 -27.19 -12.68 -8.96
N GLY A 66 -26.22 -13.05 -8.11
CA GLY A 66 -26.39 -14.08 -7.09
C GLY A 66 -25.83 -15.47 -7.46
N ALA A 67 -25.10 -15.60 -8.57
CA ALA A 67 -24.42 -16.84 -8.88
C ALA A 67 -23.28 -17.13 -7.90
N LYS A 68 -23.09 -18.40 -7.54
CA LYS A 68 -21.98 -18.85 -6.70
C LYS A 68 -20.76 -19.16 -7.57
N ASP A 69 -19.67 -18.47 -7.35
CA ASP A 69 -18.42 -18.66 -8.07
C ASP A 69 -17.21 -18.70 -7.12
N PRO A 70 -16.95 -19.81 -6.44
CA PRO A 70 -15.84 -19.95 -5.48
C PRO A 70 -14.47 -19.66 -6.10
N ALA A 71 -14.27 -20.00 -7.38
CA ALA A 71 -13.01 -19.70 -8.04
C ALA A 71 -12.81 -18.18 -8.30
N LEU A 72 -13.90 -17.41 -8.46
CA LEU A 72 -13.83 -15.96 -8.52
C LEU A 72 -13.43 -15.36 -7.15
N GLU A 73 -13.94 -15.93 -6.06
CA GLU A 73 -13.57 -15.52 -4.70
C GLU A 73 -12.09 -15.78 -4.42
N VAL A 74 -11.56 -16.94 -4.85
CA VAL A 74 -10.12 -17.26 -4.79
C VAL A 74 -9.30 -16.28 -5.62
N LEU A 75 -9.76 -15.99 -6.85
CA LEU A 75 -9.09 -15.03 -7.72
C LEU A 75 -9.04 -13.63 -7.09
N TYR A 76 -10.14 -13.18 -6.48
CA TYR A 76 -10.21 -11.89 -5.80
C TYR A 76 -9.23 -11.80 -4.61
N PHE A 77 -9.18 -12.84 -3.78
CA PHE A 77 -8.20 -12.94 -2.69
C PHE A 77 -6.76 -12.87 -3.21
N GLN A 78 -6.43 -13.67 -4.23
CA GLN A 78 -5.08 -13.70 -4.80
C GLN A 78 -4.72 -12.39 -5.52
N PHE A 79 -5.71 -11.71 -6.11
CA PHE A 79 -5.50 -10.41 -6.74
C PHE A 79 -5.19 -9.32 -5.70
N GLY A 80 -5.86 -9.34 -4.55
CA GLY A 80 -5.51 -8.46 -3.42
C GLY A 80 -4.05 -8.68 -2.96
N ARG A 81 -3.62 -9.94 -2.83
CA ARG A 81 -2.22 -10.26 -2.52
C ARG A 81 -1.26 -9.76 -3.61
N TYR A 82 -1.60 -9.95 -4.87
CA TYR A 82 -0.82 -9.43 -6.01
C TYR A 82 -0.63 -7.92 -5.93
N LEU A 83 -1.68 -7.17 -5.65
CA LEU A 83 -1.61 -5.71 -5.55
C LEU A 83 -0.64 -5.27 -4.45
N LEU A 84 -0.68 -5.89 -3.27
CA LEU A 84 0.23 -5.55 -2.17
C LEU A 84 1.67 -5.98 -2.48
N ILE A 85 1.89 -7.21 -2.96
CA ILE A 85 3.22 -7.71 -3.36
C ILE A 85 3.87 -6.79 -4.39
N SER A 86 3.09 -6.21 -5.29
CA SER A 86 3.58 -5.36 -6.38
C SER A 86 3.80 -3.90 -5.97
N SER A 87 3.16 -3.42 -4.91
CA SER A 87 3.15 -1.99 -4.52
C SER A 87 3.85 -1.67 -3.21
N SER A 88 4.15 -2.66 -2.35
CA SER A 88 4.76 -2.44 -1.03
C SER A 88 5.95 -3.37 -0.83
N ARG A 89 7.15 -2.83 -0.89
CA ARG A 89 8.39 -3.60 -0.73
C ARG A 89 9.29 -2.97 0.33
N PRO A 90 10.04 -3.77 1.11
CA PRO A 90 10.99 -3.26 2.10
C PRO A 90 11.93 -2.22 1.51
N GLY A 91 12.12 -1.12 2.22
CA GLY A 91 12.95 0.01 1.76
C GLY A 91 12.28 0.94 0.76
N GLY A 92 11.02 0.67 0.38
CA GLY A 92 10.19 1.53 -0.45
C GLY A 92 9.23 2.41 0.36
N ILE A 93 8.30 3.05 -0.36
CA ILE A 93 7.16 3.76 0.23
C ILE A 93 5.97 2.81 0.36
N PRO A 94 5.04 3.03 1.30
CA PRO A 94 3.83 2.20 1.39
C PRO A 94 2.91 2.41 0.18
N ALA A 95 2.00 1.44 -0.04
CA ALA A 95 0.94 1.56 -1.01
C ALA A 95 -0.01 2.72 -0.65
N ASN A 96 -0.19 3.67 -1.57
CA ASN A 96 -1.13 4.77 -1.40
C ASN A 96 -2.55 4.38 -1.88
N LEU A 97 -3.48 5.37 -2.01
CA LEU A 97 -4.84 5.12 -2.50
C LEU A 97 -4.92 4.38 -3.84
N GLN A 98 -3.88 4.46 -4.66
CA GLN A 98 -3.78 3.80 -5.97
C GLN A 98 -2.66 2.76 -6.03
N GLY A 99 -2.15 2.29 -4.89
CA GLY A 99 -0.97 1.44 -4.82
C GLY A 99 0.26 2.21 -5.31
N ILE A 100 0.73 1.90 -6.52
CA ILE A 100 1.77 2.63 -7.25
C ILE A 100 1.31 3.03 -8.67
N TRP A 101 0.07 2.69 -9.04
CA TRP A 101 -0.45 2.83 -10.40
C TRP A 101 -1.17 4.17 -10.59
N ASN A 102 -0.40 5.24 -10.67
CA ASN A 102 -0.89 6.58 -10.97
C ASN A 102 -0.11 7.18 -12.15
N HIS A 103 -0.82 7.64 -13.17
CA HIS A 103 -0.25 8.33 -14.32
C HIS A 103 -0.68 9.82 -14.40
N HIS A 104 -1.49 10.28 -13.45
CA HIS A 104 -1.97 11.65 -13.43
C HIS A 104 -1.05 12.56 -12.63
N VAL A 105 -0.82 13.79 -13.12
CA VAL A 105 -0.16 14.85 -12.35
C VAL A 105 -1.03 15.31 -11.17
N ARG A 106 -2.35 15.26 -11.34
CA ARG A 106 -3.33 15.55 -10.30
C ARG A 106 -4.31 14.36 -10.18
N PRO A 107 -3.92 13.30 -9.47
CA PRO A 107 -4.78 12.13 -9.31
C PRO A 107 -5.95 12.41 -8.37
N PRO A 108 -7.01 11.59 -8.42
CA PRO A 108 -8.06 11.61 -7.41
C PRO A 108 -7.48 11.54 -5.99
N TRP A 109 -7.97 12.40 -5.10
CA TRP A 109 -7.50 12.53 -3.70
C TRP A 109 -5.98 12.62 -3.57
N SER A 110 -5.31 13.23 -4.55
CA SER A 110 -3.85 13.41 -4.60
C SER A 110 -3.05 12.11 -4.50
N SER A 111 -3.67 10.94 -4.66
CA SER A 111 -3.05 9.62 -4.44
C SER A 111 -2.30 9.55 -3.09
N ASN A 112 -2.88 10.16 -2.05
CA ASN A 112 -2.28 10.27 -0.73
C ASN A 112 -2.45 8.99 0.11
N PHE A 113 -1.99 9.04 1.36
CA PHE A 113 -2.25 8.02 2.38
C PHE A 113 -3.38 8.56 3.27
N THR A 114 -4.60 8.10 3.01
CA THR A 114 -5.77 8.49 3.80
C THR A 114 -5.82 7.62 5.05
N THR A 115 -5.64 8.23 6.21
CA THR A 115 -5.40 7.57 7.50
C THR A 115 -6.66 7.36 8.33
N ASN A 116 -7.85 7.59 7.74
CA ASN A 116 -9.11 7.33 8.42
C ASN A 116 -9.75 5.98 8.03
N ILE A 117 -9.15 5.21 7.13
CA ILE A 117 -9.50 3.83 6.77
C ILE A 117 -8.58 3.25 5.68
N ASN A 118 -8.23 4.04 4.64
CA ASN A 118 -7.69 3.47 3.41
C ASN A 118 -6.26 2.94 3.57
N ALA A 119 -5.40 3.68 4.25
CA ALA A 119 -4.03 3.24 4.54
C ALA A 119 -4.05 1.96 5.39
N GLU A 120 -4.90 1.91 6.39
CA GLU A 120 -5.08 0.77 7.27
C GLU A 120 -5.61 -0.45 6.50
N MET A 121 -6.68 -0.28 5.69
CA MET A 121 -7.26 -1.37 4.90
C MET A 121 -6.30 -1.99 3.91
N ASN A 122 -5.42 -1.20 3.29
CA ASN A 122 -4.43 -1.72 2.35
C ASN A 122 -3.53 -2.79 2.98
N TYR A 123 -3.34 -2.73 4.31
CA TYR A 123 -2.41 -3.60 5.04
C TYR A 123 -3.08 -4.60 5.99
N TRP A 124 -4.41 -4.61 6.14
CA TRP A 124 -5.09 -5.54 7.05
C TRP A 124 -4.80 -7.02 6.79
N MET A 125 -4.57 -7.37 5.54
CA MET A 125 -4.30 -8.76 5.18
C MET A 125 -2.82 -9.18 5.31
N VAL A 126 -1.90 -8.24 5.56
CA VAL A 126 -0.47 -8.48 5.35
C VAL A 126 0.06 -9.63 6.21
N GLU A 127 -0.30 -9.67 7.49
CA GLU A 127 0.17 -10.71 8.41
C GLU A 127 -0.55 -12.04 8.13
N THR A 128 -1.88 -12.01 8.00
CA THR A 128 -2.69 -13.22 7.76
C THR A 128 -2.44 -13.85 6.39
N ALA A 129 -1.99 -13.07 5.42
CA ALA A 129 -1.62 -13.53 4.07
C ALA A 129 -0.13 -13.91 3.93
N ASN A 130 0.60 -14.03 5.07
CA ASN A 130 2.03 -14.39 5.11
C ASN A 130 2.90 -13.47 4.23
N LEU A 131 2.72 -12.14 4.40
CA LEU A 131 3.42 -11.09 3.67
C LEU A 131 4.03 -10.05 4.62
N SER A 132 4.41 -10.46 5.83
CA SER A 132 4.85 -9.60 6.95
C SER A 132 5.94 -8.61 6.55
N GLU A 133 6.92 -9.00 5.72
CA GLU A 133 7.98 -8.11 5.26
C GLU A 133 7.44 -6.91 4.43
N LEU A 134 6.27 -7.09 3.79
CA LEU A 134 5.63 -6.03 3.00
C LEU A 134 4.88 -5.00 3.86
N HIS A 135 4.77 -5.27 5.18
CA HIS A 135 4.25 -4.32 6.16
C HIS A 135 5.26 -3.21 6.48
N THR A 136 6.55 -3.53 6.39
CA THR A 136 7.65 -2.63 6.77
C THR A 136 7.52 -1.20 6.22
N PRO A 137 7.15 -0.96 4.93
CA PRO A 137 7.01 0.41 4.44
C PRO A 137 5.96 1.25 5.19
N LEU A 138 4.84 0.64 5.62
CA LEU A 138 3.85 1.33 6.45
C LEU A 138 4.39 1.60 7.85
N LEU A 139 5.08 0.64 8.46
CA LEU A 139 5.68 0.81 9.79
C LEU A 139 6.73 1.92 9.78
N ASP A 140 7.54 2.01 8.74
CA ASP A 140 8.51 3.09 8.54
C ASP A 140 7.82 4.45 8.38
N LEU A 141 6.67 4.50 7.69
CA LEU A 141 5.86 5.71 7.61
C LEU A 141 5.32 6.11 8.99
N ILE A 142 4.77 5.17 9.77
CA ILE A 142 4.26 5.42 11.13
C ILE A 142 5.37 5.99 12.02
N GLN A 143 6.57 5.46 11.92
CA GLN A 143 7.73 5.95 12.67
C GLN A 143 8.05 7.43 12.34
N ARG A 144 8.02 7.79 11.06
CA ARG A 144 8.20 9.18 10.59
C ARG A 144 7.06 10.08 11.06
N LEU A 145 5.82 9.61 10.97
CA LEU A 145 4.63 10.34 11.46
C LEU A 145 4.70 10.60 12.97
N ALA A 146 5.23 9.66 13.74
CA ALA A 146 5.43 9.86 15.19
C ALA A 146 6.46 10.96 15.50
N ILE A 147 7.40 11.23 14.60
CA ILE A 147 8.37 12.33 14.72
C ILE A 147 7.73 13.66 14.37
N THR A 148 7.19 13.78 13.15
CA THR A 148 6.60 15.02 12.63
C THR A 148 5.32 15.41 13.39
N GLY A 149 4.53 14.42 13.81
CA GLY A 149 3.28 14.60 14.54
C GLY A 149 3.43 15.21 15.93
N LYS A 150 4.62 15.18 16.53
CA LYS A 150 4.88 15.86 17.81
C LYS A 150 4.74 17.38 17.70
N GLU A 151 5.30 17.95 16.64
CA GLU A 151 5.19 19.37 16.38
C GLU A 151 3.73 19.77 16.13
N THR A 152 3.01 18.99 15.33
CA THR A 152 1.58 19.21 15.06
C THR A 152 0.76 19.14 16.35
N THR A 153 0.99 18.15 17.22
CA THR A 153 0.29 18.04 18.50
C THR A 153 0.56 19.23 19.40
N GLN A 154 1.81 19.66 19.48
CA GLN A 154 2.18 20.80 20.29
C GLN A 154 1.54 22.10 19.77
N ASN A 155 1.55 22.33 18.46
CA ASN A 155 1.08 23.58 17.87
C ASN A 155 -0.46 23.68 17.81
N PHE A 156 -1.15 22.56 17.54
CA PHE A 156 -2.62 22.55 17.39
C PHE A 156 -3.36 22.28 18.70
N TYR A 157 -2.79 21.43 19.56
CA TYR A 157 -3.51 20.92 20.75
C TYR A 157 -2.83 21.29 22.07
N HIS A 158 -1.62 21.88 22.04
CA HIS A 158 -0.83 22.21 23.23
C HIS A 158 -0.68 21.01 24.18
N ALA A 159 -0.53 19.81 23.61
CA ALA A 159 -0.50 18.54 24.31
C ALA A 159 0.79 17.76 24.03
N PRO A 160 1.21 16.86 24.93
CA PRO A 160 2.28 15.89 24.63
C PRO A 160 1.77 14.78 23.69
N GLY A 161 2.73 14.02 23.12
CA GLY A 161 2.43 12.93 22.20
C GLY A 161 2.56 13.33 20.73
N TRP A 162 1.85 12.63 19.88
CA TRP A 162 1.84 12.90 18.44
C TRP A 162 0.48 12.60 17.82
N THR A 163 0.20 13.24 16.70
CA THR A 163 -1.04 13.03 15.93
C THR A 163 -0.74 13.01 14.45
N VAL A 164 -1.60 12.38 13.69
CA VAL A 164 -1.77 12.61 12.26
C VAL A 164 -3.26 12.75 11.97
N HIS A 165 -3.60 13.70 11.13
CA HIS A 165 -4.97 13.96 10.74
C HIS A 165 -5.41 13.05 9.59
N HIS A 166 -6.52 13.37 8.95
CA HIS A 166 -7.19 12.55 7.94
C HIS A 166 -6.30 12.01 6.82
N ASN A 167 -5.25 12.74 6.43
CA ASN A 167 -4.36 12.38 5.33
C ASN A 167 -2.90 12.64 5.69
N THR A 168 -2.04 11.87 5.05
CA THR A 168 -0.60 12.13 5.02
C THR A 168 -0.03 11.88 3.62
N ASP A 169 1.25 12.13 3.47
CA ASP A 169 1.99 12.00 2.22
C ASP A 169 3.36 11.33 2.43
N ILE A 170 4.16 11.23 1.37
CA ILE A 170 5.51 10.66 1.43
C ILE A 170 6.48 11.44 2.34
N TRP A 171 6.14 12.67 2.69
CA TRP A 171 6.92 13.55 3.56
C TRP A 171 6.51 13.41 5.03
N ALA A 172 5.54 12.54 5.30
CA ALA A 172 4.94 12.35 6.62
C ALA A 172 4.32 13.65 7.18
N THR A 173 3.60 14.40 6.34
CA THR A 173 2.85 15.58 6.77
C THR A 173 1.73 15.15 7.71
N THR A 174 1.57 15.84 8.83
CA THR A 174 0.62 15.46 9.89
C THR A 174 -0.46 16.51 10.15
N ASN A 175 -0.33 17.71 9.56
CA ASN A 175 -1.31 18.79 9.67
C ASN A 175 -2.65 18.42 9.04
N PRO A 176 -3.77 19.02 9.50
CA PRO A 176 -5.04 18.91 8.80
C PRO A 176 -4.91 19.37 7.34
N MET A 177 -5.48 18.58 6.43
CA MET A 177 -5.51 18.94 5.01
C MET A 177 -6.52 20.06 4.75
N SER A 178 -6.39 20.75 3.62
CA SER A 178 -7.38 21.72 3.16
C SER A 178 -8.75 21.05 2.97
N GLY A 179 -9.78 21.62 3.59
CA GLY A 179 -11.15 21.11 3.49
C GLY A 179 -12.01 21.52 4.68
N SER A 180 -13.19 20.91 4.82
CA SER A 180 -14.05 21.15 5.97
C SER A 180 -13.41 20.60 7.25
N PRO A 181 -13.37 21.38 8.36
CA PRO A 181 -12.86 20.91 9.65
C PRO A 181 -13.54 19.64 10.16
N SER A 182 -14.76 19.38 9.74
CA SER A 182 -15.53 18.19 10.16
C SER A 182 -14.89 16.85 9.79
N TRP A 183 -14.09 16.82 8.73
CA TRP A 183 -13.34 15.64 8.33
C TRP A 183 -11.81 15.88 8.33
N ALA A 184 -11.35 17.08 7.97
CA ALA A 184 -9.92 17.38 7.87
C ALA A 184 -9.19 17.31 9.22
N ASN A 185 -9.86 17.77 10.29
CA ASN A 185 -9.32 17.78 11.65
C ASN A 185 -9.49 16.45 12.40
N TRP A 186 -9.79 15.36 11.75
CA TRP A 186 -9.89 14.05 12.39
C TRP A 186 -8.52 13.60 12.94
N PRO A 187 -8.31 13.57 14.29
CA PRO A 187 -6.97 13.43 14.87
C PRO A 187 -6.58 11.98 15.21
N LEU A 188 -7.41 11.00 14.83
CA LEU A 188 -7.29 9.63 15.30
C LEU A 188 -6.43 8.73 14.39
N GLY A 189 -5.92 9.26 13.28
CA GLY A 189 -5.12 8.49 12.31
C GLY A 189 -3.91 7.82 12.95
N GLY A 190 -3.17 8.55 13.80
CA GLY A 190 -2.02 8.01 14.50
C GLY A 190 -2.36 6.85 15.43
N ALA A 191 -3.45 6.99 16.19
CA ALA A 191 -3.89 5.93 17.10
C ALA A 191 -4.34 4.67 16.35
N TRP A 192 -5.05 4.83 15.23
CA TRP A 192 -5.48 3.69 14.41
C TRP A 192 -4.30 3.00 13.75
N LEU A 193 -3.37 3.75 13.18
CA LEU A 193 -2.15 3.20 12.59
C LEU A 193 -1.29 2.41 13.60
N CYS A 194 -1.34 2.73 14.90
CA CYS A 194 -0.63 1.97 15.94
C CYS A 194 -1.13 0.52 16.06
N GLN A 195 -2.34 0.19 15.58
CA GLN A 195 -2.81 -1.20 15.51
C GLN A 195 -1.86 -2.05 14.67
N HIS A 196 -1.34 -1.51 13.56
CA HIS A 196 -0.39 -2.20 12.69
C HIS A 196 0.93 -2.55 13.38
N LEU A 197 1.38 -1.70 14.32
CA LEU A 197 2.56 -1.98 15.14
C LEU A 197 2.31 -3.13 16.13
N TRP A 198 1.09 -3.27 16.60
CA TRP A 198 0.70 -4.35 17.50
C TRP A 198 0.56 -5.68 16.78
N GLU A 199 0.02 -5.68 15.57
CA GLU A 199 -0.24 -6.89 14.78
C GLU A 199 1.04 -7.46 14.15
N HIS A 200 2.04 -6.63 13.86
CA HIS A 200 3.35 -7.03 13.34
C HIS A 200 4.27 -7.54 14.46
#